data_65dafcd8279ee5298fa1f5593960ffc0
#
_entry.id   65dafcd8279ee5298fa1f5593960ffc0
#
_cell.length_a   1.000
_cell.length_b   1.000
_cell.length_c   1.000
_cell.angle_alpha   90.00
_cell.angle_beta   90.00
_cell.angle_gamma   90.00
#
_symmetry.space_group_name_H-M   'P 1'
#
loop_
_entity.id
_entity.type
_entity.pdbx_description
1 polymer ?
#
loop_
_entity_poly.entity_id
_entity_poly.type
_entity_poly.pdbx_seq_one_letter_code
_entity_poly.pdbx_strand_id
1 'polypeptide(L)'
;GEKGFAALPERFADLQQSLRTALPYAQATGVKRVHLMAGIASRSDRLAVEAFYKSVAWAAEFFAPHGLDVVIEPINPRNVPGYFLNDFTFARDLINELKIPNLKLQFDIYHCQIIHGDVTMRLREMMPIIGHIQIASIPSRNEPDGEELNYPFRARGTVTAYHHAVIAGGQPHHL
;
A
#
# COMPACT_ATOMS: atom_id res chain seq x y z
N GLY A 1 -17.53 2.59 3.06
CA GLY A 1 -17.26 1.17 2.89
C GLY A 1 -16.20 0.68 3.86
N GLU A 2 -16.07 -0.62 4.00
CA GLU A 2 -15.04 -1.26 4.84
C GLU A 2 -13.63 -0.90 4.33
N LYS A 3 -12.69 -0.80 5.26
CA LYS A 3 -11.29 -0.43 4.98
C LYS A 3 -10.35 -1.65 4.96
N GLY A 4 -10.89 -2.83 4.67
CA GLY A 4 -10.16 -4.09 4.67
C GLY A 4 -10.30 -4.90 5.95
N PHE A 5 -9.71 -6.09 5.97
CA PHE A 5 -9.91 -7.10 7.02
C PHE A 5 -8.59 -7.65 7.57
N ALA A 6 -7.44 -7.30 7.00
CA ALA A 6 -6.22 -8.05 7.24
C ALA A 6 -5.72 -7.99 8.70
N ALA A 7 -6.02 -6.90 9.42
CA ALA A 7 -5.68 -6.76 10.84
C ALA A 7 -6.83 -7.11 11.80
N LEU A 8 -7.93 -7.72 11.29
CA LEU A 8 -9.11 -8.06 12.08
C LEU A 8 -9.15 -9.58 12.32
N PRO A 9 -8.80 -10.08 13.51
CA PRO A 9 -8.67 -11.52 13.78
C PRO A 9 -9.92 -12.33 13.44
N GLU A 10 -11.07 -11.77 13.77
CA GLU A 10 -12.40 -12.39 13.56
C GLU A 10 -12.86 -12.37 12.09
N ARG A 11 -12.20 -11.58 11.23
CA ARG A 11 -12.57 -11.40 9.83
C ARG A 11 -11.65 -12.12 8.83
N PHE A 12 -10.83 -13.07 9.31
CA PHE A 12 -9.89 -13.79 8.44
C PHE A 12 -10.59 -14.60 7.33
N ALA A 13 -11.74 -15.21 7.64
CA ALA A 13 -12.52 -15.92 6.63
C ALA A 13 -13.09 -14.99 5.55
N ASP A 14 -13.52 -13.80 5.94
CA ASP A 14 -14.00 -12.77 5.00
C ASP A 14 -12.87 -12.26 4.10
N LEU A 15 -11.67 -12.06 4.67
CA LEU A 15 -10.48 -11.76 3.90
C LEU A 15 -10.24 -12.82 2.82
N GLN A 16 -10.19 -14.08 3.23
CA GLN A 16 -9.96 -15.20 2.30
C GLN A 16 -10.99 -15.24 1.18
N GLN A 17 -12.26 -15.05 1.51
CA GLN A 17 -13.34 -15.03 0.53
C GLN A 17 -13.21 -13.84 -0.42
N SER A 18 -12.91 -12.66 0.09
CA SER A 18 -12.69 -11.45 -0.71
C SER A 18 -11.55 -11.63 -1.73
N LEU A 19 -10.41 -12.21 -1.30
CA LEU A 19 -9.27 -12.43 -2.19
C LEU A 19 -9.53 -13.54 -3.22
N ARG A 20 -10.27 -14.61 -2.86
CA ARG A 20 -10.73 -15.60 -3.83
C ARG A 20 -11.65 -14.99 -4.89
N THR A 21 -12.52 -14.06 -4.48
CA THR A 21 -13.39 -13.33 -5.41
C THR A 21 -12.59 -12.37 -6.30
N ALA A 22 -11.52 -11.75 -5.80
CA ALA A 22 -10.68 -10.84 -6.56
C ALA A 22 -9.83 -11.55 -7.64
N LEU A 23 -9.45 -12.80 -7.43
CA LEU A 23 -8.56 -13.54 -8.33
C LEU A 23 -9.06 -13.61 -9.80
N PRO A 24 -10.30 -14.03 -10.10
CA PRO A 24 -10.77 -14.06 -11.49
C PRO A 24 -10.78 -12.66 -12.15
N TYR A 25 -11.04 -11.60 -11.39
CA TYR A 25 -10.95 -10.23 -11.90
C TYR A 25 -9.50 -9.84 -12.22
N ALA A 26 -8.57 -10.18 -11.32
CA ALA A 26 -7.16 -9.94 -11.54
C ALA A 26 -6.64 -10.66 -12.80
N GLN A 27 -7.06 -11.90 -13.01
CA GLN A 27 -6.71 -12.70 -14.20
C GLN A 27 -7.32 -12.10 -15.45
N ALA A 28 -8.62 -11.75 -15.44
CA ALA A 28 -9.33 -11.19 -16.58
C ALA A 28 -8.79 -9.83 -17.03
N THR A 29 -8.35 -9.00 -16.07
CA THR A 29 -7.81 -7.65 -16.34
C THR A 29 -6.31 -7.64 -16.62
N GLY A 30 -5.61 -8.74 -16.35
CA GLY A 30 -4.17 -8.86 -16.55
C GLY A 30 -3.32 -8.01 -15.61
N VAL A 31 -3.88 -7.56 -14.47
CA VAL A 31 -3.12 -6.82 -13.45
C VAL A 31 -2.00 -7.68 -12.88
N LYS A 32 -0.97 -7.05 -12.36
CA LYS A 32 0.20 -7.74 -11.80
C LYS A 32 0.22 -7.71 -10.26
N ARG A 33 -0.68 -6.94 -9.64
CA ARG A 33 -0.68 -6.69 -8.19
C ARG A 33 -2.09 -6.63 -7.65
N VAL A 34 -2.23 -7.07 -6.40
CA VAL A 34 -3.46 -6.95 -5.61
C VAL A 34 -3.12 -6.20 -4.33
N HIS A 35 -3.85 -5.12 -4.07
CA HIS A 35 -3.70 -4.36 -2.82
C HIS A 35 -4.46 -5.04 -1.69
N LEU A 36 -3.75 -5.35 -0.60
CA LEU A 36 -4.32 -5.91 0.63
C LEU A 36 -4.56 -4.81 1.64
N MET A 37 -5.81 -4.47 1.88
CA MET A 37 -6.18 -3.44 2.85
C MET A 37 -6.20 -3.98 4.29
N ALA A 38 -5.58 -3.22 5.20
CA ALA A 38 -5.36 -3.66 6.58
C ALA A 38 -6.62 -3.69 7.43
N GLY A 39 -7.50 -2.71 7.30
CA GLY A 39 -8.64 -2.50 8.20
C GLY A 39 -8.39 -1.47 9.28
N ILE A 40 -9.43 -1.24 10.10
CA ILE A 40 -9.38 -0.32 11.24
C ILE A 40 -9.09 -1.13 12.51
N ALA A 41 -7.91 -0.95 13.09
CA ALA A 41 -7.48 -1.61 14.33
C ALA A 41 -6.32 -0.85 14.96
N SER A 42 -6.08 -1.05 16.24
CA SER A 42 -4.93 -0.45 16.94
C SER A 42 -3.68 -1.30 16.75
N ARG A 43 -2.55 -0.66 16.45
CA ARG A 43 -1.24 -1.33 16.45
C ARG A 43 -0.73 -1.73 17.85
N SER A 44 -1.33 -1.20 18.91
CA SER A 44 -1.06 -1.66 20.28
C SER A 44 -1.81 -2.96 20.64
N ASP A 45 -2.78 -3.36 19.82
CA ASP A 45 -3.45 -4.65 19.98
C ASP A 45 -2.59 -5.77 19.35
N ARG A 46 -2.07 -6.65 20.22
CA ARG A 46 -1.24 -7.78 19.82
C ARG A 46 -1.99 -8.75 18.88
N LEU A 47 -3.28 -8.96 19.11
CA LEU A 47 -4.08 -9.85 18.26
C LEU A 47 -4.26 -9.28 16.85
N ALA A 48 -4.42 -7.97 16.72
CA ALA A 48 -4.48 -7.29 15.41
C ALA A 48 -3.14 -7.38 14.67
N VAL A 49 -2.02 -7.24 15.37
CA VAL A 49 -0.69 -7.42 14.79
C VAL A 49 -0.50 -8.85 14.27
N GLU A 50 -0.78 -9.86 15.11
CA GLU A 50 -0.68 -11.28 14.74
C GLU A 50 -1.60 -11.62 13.55
N ALA A 51 -2.83 -11.09 13.55
CA ALA A 51 -3.77 -11.27 12.45
C ALA A 51 -3.25 -10.64 11.14
N PHE A 52 -2.65 -9.46 11.22
CA PHE A 52 -2.11 -8.79 10.04
C PHE A 52 -0.95 -9.59 9.42
N TYR A 53 0.02 -10.05 10.23
CA TYR A 53 1.11 -10.91 9.76
C TYR A 53 0.58 -12.19 9.08
N LYS A 54 -0.35 -12.89 9.74
CA LYS A 54 -0.99 -14.10 9.20
C LYS A 54 -1.71 -13.83 7.89
N SER A 55 -2.47 -12.73 7.81
CA SER A 55 -3.25 -12.35 6.64
C SER A 55 -2.38 -12.00 5.44
N VAL A 56 -1.30 -11.25 5.67
CA VAL A 56 -0.33 -10.86 4.65
C VAL A 56 0.39 -12.09 4.10
N ALA A 57 0.88 -12.98 4.97
CA ALA A 57 1.56 -14.20 4.57
C ALA A 57 0.63 -15.10 3.74
N TRP A 58 -0.60 -15.33 4.22
CA TRP A 58 -1.58 -16.14 3.51
C TRP A 58 -1.97 -15.55 2.15
N ALA A 59 -2.17 -14.23 2.06
CA ALA A 59 -2.51 -13.57 0.81
C ALA A 59 -1.38 -13.71 -0.23
N ALA A 60 -0.13 -13.51 0.19
CA ALA A 60 1.02 -13.66 -0.68
C ALA A 60 1.18 -15.10 -1.17
N GLU A 61 1.03 -16.09 -0.30
CA GLU A 61 1.04 -17.51 -0.65
C GLU A 61 -0.08 -17.87 -1.63
N PHE A 62 -1.30 -17.37 -1.39
CA PHE A 62 -2.47 -17.59 -2.24
C PHE A 62 -2.27 -17.05 -3.66
N PHE A 63 -1.67 -15.87 -3.82
CA PHE A 63 -1.47 -15.24 -5.13
C PHE A 63 -0.18 -15.66 -5.85
N ALA A 64 0.81 -16.23 -5.16
CA ALA A 64 2.08 -16.62 -5.74
C ALA A 64 1.95 -17.58 -6.97
N PRO A 65 1.11 -18.66 -6.93
CA PRO A 65 0.94 -19.56 -8.07
C PRO A 65 0.34 -18.88 -9.31
N HIS A 66 -0.29 -17.71 -9.12
CA HIS A 66 -0.92 -16.93 -10.18
C HIS A 66 -0.02 -15.83 -10.74
N GLY A 67 1.23 -15.72 -10.26
CA GLY A 67 2.17 -14.69 -10.68
C GLY A 67 1.76 -13.27 -10.30
N LEU A 68 1.00 -13.13 -9.20
CA LEU A 68 0.51 -11.85 -8.70
C LEU A 68 1.29 -11.43 -7.45
N ASP A 69 1.72 -10.19 -7.42
CA ASP A 69 2.23 -9.57 -6.21
C ASP A 69 1.10 -9.14 -5.27
N VAL A 70 1.33 -9.24 -3.98
CA VAL A 70 0.52 -8.59 -2.96
C VAL A 70 1.23 -7.32 -2.54
N VAL A 71 0.52 -6.20 -2.59
CA VAL A 71 1.05 -4.92 -2.09
C VAL A 71 0.30 -4.48 -0.84
N ILE A 72 1.05 -3.97 0.13
CA ILE A 72 0.53 -3.35 1.35
C ILE A 72 0.90 -1.87 1.35
N GLU A 73 0.00 -1.02 1.84
CA GLU A 73 0.12 0.43 1.76
C GLU A 73 -0.10 1.08 3.12
N PRO A 74 0.88 1.83 3.64
CA PRO A 74 0.66 2.71 4.79
C PRO A 74 -0.22 3.92 4.39
N ILE A 75 -1.38 4.03 5.03
CA ILE A 75 -2.35 5.10 4.77
C ILE A 75 -2.35 6.10 5.93
N ASN A 76 -2.28 7.39 5.61
CA ASN A 76 -2.22 8.44 6.62
C ASN A 76 -3.52 8.57 7.43
N PRO A 77 -3.42 8.95 8.73
CA PRO A 77 -4.58 9.03 9.62
C PRO A 77 -5.51 10.21 9.33
N ARG A 78 -5.10 11.19 8.52
CA ARG A 78 -5.97 12.29 8.07
C ARG A 78 -7.08 11.75 7.15
N ASN A 79 -6.72 10.84 6.23
CA ASN A 79 -7.67 10.25 5.28
C ASN A 79 -8.42 9.06 5.86
N VAL A 80 -7.76 8.22 6.65
CA VAL A 80 -8.38 7.04 7.27
C VAL A 80 -7.97 6.96 8.75
N PRO A 81 -8.71 7.64 9.64
CA PRO A 81 -8.48 7.56 11.08
C PRO A 81 -8.55 6.11 11.58
N GLY A 82 -7.56 5.71 12.38
CA GLY A 82 -7.51 4.38 12.96
C GLY A 82 -7.09 3.25 12.01
N TYR A 83 -6.67 3.57 10.76
CA TYR A 83 -6.15 2.55 9.86
C TYR A 83 -4.94 1.85 10.45
N PHE A 84 -4.96 0.51 10.47
CA PHE A 84 -3.93 -0.29 11.15
C PHE A 84 -2.53 -0.03 10.58
N LEU A 85 -2.39 -0.10 9.24
CA LEU A 85 -1.11 0.11 8.58
C LEU A 85 -0.93 1.61 8.26
N ASN A 86 -0.40 2.37 9.21
CA ASN A 86 -0.20 3.81 9.10
C ASN A 86 1.26 4.24 9.34
N ASP A 87 2.23 3.36 9.06
CA ASP A 87 3.64 3.59 9.30
C ASP A 87 4.49 2.84 8.28
N PHE A 88 5.30 3.57 7.51
CA PHE A 88 6.19 3.01 6.49
C PHE A 88 7.33 2.17 7.08
N THR A 89 7.81 2.52 8.28
CA THR A 89 8.86 1.75 8.97
C THR A 89 8.33 0.37 9.35
N PHE A 90 7.14 0.31 9.93
CA PHE A 90 6.50 -0.96 10.26
C PHE A 90 6.25 -1.83 9.02
N ALA A 91 5.76 -1.23 7.91
CA ALA A 91 5.56 -1.97 6.65
C ALA A 91 6.87 -2.55 6.10
N ARG A 92 7.96 -1.74 6.10
CA ARG A 92 9.30 -2.18 5.70
C ARG A 92 9.77 -3.36 6.56
N ASP A 93 9.67 -3.23 7.87
CA ASP A 93 10.17 -4.23 8.81
C ASP A 93 9.40 -5.55 8.66
N LEU A 94 8.07 -5.50 8.50
CA LEU A 94 7.23 -6.66 8.23
C LEU A 94 7.64 -7.37 6.92
N ILE A 95 7.82 -6.62 5.82
CA ILE A 95 8.22 -7.21 4.53
C ILE A 95 9.60 -7.87 4.64
N ASN A 96 10.54 -7.20 5.31
CA ASN A 96 11.89 -7.72 5.51
C ASN A 96 11.94 -8.93 6.46
N GLU A 97 11.06 -9.01 7.44
CA GLU A 97 10.94 -10.15 8.36
C GLU A 97 10.34 -11.37 7.65
N LEU A 98 9.23 -11.18 6.93
CA LEU A 98 8.54 -12.27 6.23
C LEU A 98 9.33 -12.81 5.04
N LYS A 99 10.10 -11.97 4.35
CA LYS A 99 10.93 -12.34 3.19
C LYS A 99 10.18 -13.10 2.09
N ILE A 100 8.90 -12.79 1.89
CA ILE A 100 8.06 -13.43 0.89
C ILE A 100 8.28 -12.71 -0.46
N PRO A 101 8.69 -13.41 -1.53
CA PRO A 101 9.15 -12.75 -2.76
C PRO A 101 8.11 -11.87 -3.47
N ASN A 102 6.84 -12.26 -3.42
CA ASN A 102 5.73 -11.51 -4.03
C ASN A 102 4.97 -10.60 -3.05
N LEU A 103 5.52 -10.36 -1.85
CA LEU A 103 5.02 -9.34 -0.93
C LEU A 103 5.82 -8.07 -1.14
N LYS A 104 5.17 -6.96 -1.48
CA LYS A 104 5.78 -5.70 -1.83
C LYS A 104 5.11 -4.52 -1.12
N LEU A 105 5.83 -3.41 -1.08
CA LEU A 105 5.31 -2.14 -0.60
C LEU A 105 4.63 -1.37 -1.74
N GLN A 106 3.42 -0.90 -1.53
CA GLN A 106 2.85 0.20 -2.28
C GLN A 106 3.27 1.51 -1.61
N PHE A 107 4.15 2.24 -2.29
CA PHE A 107 4.70 3.49 -1.78
C PHE A 107 3.91 4.66 -2.37
N ASP A 108 2.91 5.14 -1.64
CA ASP A 108 2.22 6.38 -1.99
C ASP A 108 2.96 7.58 -1.40
N ILE A 109 3.49 8.44 -2.29
CA ILE A 109 4.25 9.64 -1.91
C ILE A 109 3.39 10.60 -1.09
N TYR A 110 2.10 10.74 -1.42
CA TYR A 110 1.16 11.56 -0.66
C TYR A 110 1.03 11.07 0.79
N HIS A 111 0.84 9.77 1.00
CA HIS A 111 0.74 9.21 2.35
C HIS A 111 2.07 9.32 3.10
N CYS A 112 3.19 9.05 2.42
CA CYS A 112 4.51 9.14 3.02
C CYS A 112 4.83 10.56 3.53
N GLN A 113 4.53 11.59 2.73
CA GLN A 113 4.76 12.98 3.13
C GLN A 113 3.96 13.36 4.38
N ILE A 114 2.70 12.95 4.46
CA ILE A 114 1.83 13.28 5.59
C ILE A 114 2.22 12.51 6.87
N ILE A 115 2.64 11.26 6.74
CA ILE A 115 2.97 10.40 7.90
C ILE A 115 4.35 10.76 8.46
N HIS A 116 5.34 10.91 7.60
CA HIS A 116 6.74 10.96 8.01
C HIS A 116 7.52 12.14 7.44
N GLY A 117 7.15 12.63 6.26
CA GLY A 117 8.04 13.51 5.49
C GLY A 117 9.27 12.78 4.96
N ASP A 118 10.31 13.54 4.64
CA ASP A 118 11.60 13.02 4.14
C ASP A 118 11.48 11.96 3.01
N VAL A 119 10.54 12.22 2.09
CA VAL A 119 10.12 11.28 1.05
C VAL A 119 11.29 10.76 0.21
N THR A 120 12.27 11.63 -0.10
CA THR A 120 13.41 11.25 -0.95
C THR A 120 14.27 10.16 -0.32
N MET A 121 14.57 10.29 0.96
CA MET A 121 15.42 9.31 1.66
C MET A 121 14.65 8.02 1.91
N ARG A 122 13.39 8.12 2.31
CA ARG A 122 12.52 6.94 2.50
C ARG A 122 12.30 6.17 1.19
N LEU A 123 12.07 6.86 0.09
CA LEU A 123 11.94 6.22 -1.23
C LEU A 123 13.22 5.46 -1.61
N ARG A 124 14.40 6.06 -1.40
CA ARG A 124 15.69 5.40 -1.65
C ARG A 124 15.90 4.16 -0.78
N GLU A 125 15.63 4.28 0.51
CA GLU A 125 15.76 3.20 1.48
C GLU A 125 14.84 2.01 1.14
N MET A 126 13.59 2.30 0.77
CA MET A 126 12.57 1.28 0.55
C MET A 126 12.51 0.76 -0.89
N MET A 127 13.29 1.33 -1.81
CA MET A 127 13.28 0.94 -3.23
C MET A 127 13.38 -0.58 -3.46
N PRO A 128 14.19 -1.35 -2.73
CA PRO A 128 14.28 -2.80 -2.94
C PRO A 128 12.99 -3.59 -2.68
N ILE A 129 12.08 -3.04 -1.87
CA ILE A 129 10.83 -3.69 -1.49
C ILE A 129 9.59 -3.08 -2.15
N ILE A 130 9.76 -1.98 -2.89
CA ILE A 130 8.63 -1.31 -3.58
C ILE A 130 8.19 -2.14 -4.78
N GLY A 131 6.89 -2.44 -4.84
CA GLY A 131 6.23 -3.05 -6.00
C GLY A 131 5.37 -2.07 -6.80
N HIS A 132 4.96 -0.95 -6.17
CA HIS A 132 4.12 0.06 -6.79
C HIS A 132 4.36 1.43 -6.18
N ILE A 133 4.33 2.48 -7.00
CA ILE A 133 4.44 3.87 -6.55
C ILE A 133 3.17 4.61 -6.97
N GLN A 134 2.61 5.38 -6.04
CA GLN A 134 1.53 6.32 -6.29
C GLN A 134 1.99 7.74 -5.98
N ILE A 135 1.45 8.70 -6.73
CA ILE A 135 1.77 10.12 -6.57
C ILE A 135 0.49 10.95 -6.59
N ALA A 136 0.42 11.93 -5.73
CA ALA A 136 -0.60 12.97 -5.73
C ALA A 136 -0.04 14.21 -5.03
N SER A 137 -0.56 15.39 -5.36
CA SER A 137 -0.16 16.64 -4.70
C SER A 137 -0.53 16.65 -3.21
N ILE A 138 0.22 17.40 -2.42
CA ILE A 138 -0.03 17.62 -1.00
C ILE A 138 -0.18 19.13 -0.78
N PRO A 139 -1.21 19.59 -0.11
CA PRO A 139 -2.21 18.84 0.67
C PRO A 139 -3.46 18.38 -0.08
N SER A 140 -3.70 18.85 -1.31
CA SER A 140 -5.01 18.74 -1.98
C SER A 140 -5.33 17.38 -2.57
N ARG A 141 -4.32 16.50 -2.71
CA ARG A 141 -4.41 15.16 -3.32
C ARG A 141 -4.90 15.17 -4.78
N ASN A 142 -4.59 16.23 -5.50
CA ASN A 142 -4.85 16.40 -6.93
C ASN A 142 -3.65 15.95 -7.79
N GLU A 143 -3.58 16.44 -9.03
CA GLU A 143 -2.41 16.26 -9.90
C GLU A 143 -1.14 16.77 -9.23
N PRO A 144 0.01 16.12 -9.44
CA PRO A 144 1.27 16.44 -8.78
C PRO A 144 1.97 17.67 -9.39
N ASP A 145 1.33 18.82 -9.29
CA ASP A 145 1.80 20.11 -9.79
C ASP A 145 1.91 21.14 -8.64
N GLY A 146 2.88 21.95 -8.60
CA GLY A 146 3.01 23.23 -7.90
C GLY A 146 2.72 23.31 -6.38
N GLU A 147 2.38 22.21 -5.69
CA GLU A 147 2.13 22.18 -4.24
C GLU A 147 3.41 21.87 -3.42
N GLU A 148 3.30 21.24 -2.24
CA GLU A 148 4.42 21.05 -1.29
C GLU A 148 5.61 20.27 -1.88
N LEU A 149 5.39 19.36 -2.83
CA LEU A 149 6.43 18.48 -3.34
C LEU A 149 6.87 18.85 -4.75
N ASN A 150 8.20 18.99 -4.93
CA ASN A 150 8.79 19.17 -6.25
C ASN A 150 8.97 17.80 -6.95
N TYR A 151 7.98 17.34 -7.69
CA TYR A 151 8.02 16.07 -8.40
C TYR A 151 9.08 15.99 -9.52
N PRO A 152 9.32 17.04 -10.34
CA PRO A 152 10.44 17.05 -11.29
C PRO A 152 11.81 16.80 -10.67
N PHE A 153 12.06 17.31 -9.45
CA PHE A 153 13.30 17.05 -8.72
C PHE A 153 13.39 15.59 -8.27
N ARG A 154 12.28 15.04 -7.74
CA ARG A 154 12.21 13.67 -7.24
C ARG A 154 12.34 12.64 -8.37
N ALA A 155 11.75 12.91 -9.54
CA ALA A 155 11.84 12.04 -10.71
C ALA A 155 13.27 11.92 -11.25
N ARG A 156 14.08 12.98 -11.21
CA ARG A 156 15.47 12.96 -11.69
C ARG A 156 16.40 12.02 -10.93
N GLY A 157 16.07 11.69 -9.67
CA GLY A 157 16.86 10.79 -8.83
C GLY A 157 16.47 9.31 -8.92
N THR A 158 15.38 8.98 -9.65
CA THR A 158 14.75 7.64 -9.60
C THR A 158 14.23 7.15 -10.95
N VAL A 159 14.60 7.82 -12.05
CA VAL A 159 14.03 7.63 -13.41
C VAL A 159 14.10 6.19 -13.94
N THR A 160 14.95 5.34 -13.42
CA THR A 160 15.00 3.93 -13.82
C THR A 160 13.92 3.04 -13.19
N ALA A 161 13.20 3.52 -12.19
CA ALA A 161 12.20 2.73 -11.43
C ALA A 161 10.73 3.07 -11.73
N TYR A 162 10.45 4.14 -12.48
CA TYR A 162 9.10 4.70 -12.64
C TYR A 162 8.26 4.13 -13.80
N HIS A 163 8.50 2.94 -14.28
CA HIS A 163 7.68 2.40 -15.38
C HIS A 163 6.20 2.13 -15.02
N HIS A 164 5.78 2.35 -13.80
CA HIS A 164 4.40 2.05 -13.35
C HIS A 164 3.84 3.00 -12.28
N ALA A 165 4.13 4.30 -12.35
CA ALA A 165 3.43 5.25 -11.50
C ALA A 165 1.99 5.45 -12.01
N VAL A 166 1.00 5.16 -11.17
CA VAL A 166 -0.41 5.50 -11.43
C VAL A 166 -0.74 6.77 -10.67
N ILE A 167 -1.21 7.79 -11.38
CA ILE A 167 -1.76 8.99 -10.76
C ILE A 167 -3.08 8.57 -10.10
N ALA A 168 -3.17 8.72 -8.80
CA ALA A 168 -4.43 8.55 -8.09
C ALA A 168 -5.32 9.78 -8.40
N GLY A 169 -6.09 9.69 -9.47
CA GLY A 169 -7.05 10.73 -9.86
C GLY A 169 -8.09 10.94 -8.78
N GLY A 170 -8.26 12.18 -8.32
CA GLY A 170 -9.39 12.58 -7.50
C GLY A 170 -10.71 12.34 -8.25
N GLN A 171 -11.75 12.00 -7.55
CA GLN A 171 -13.11 12.00 -8.11
C GLN A 171 -13.41 13.42 -8.63
N PRO A 172 -13.97 13.57 -9.83
CA PRO A 172 -14.38 14.89 -10.29
C PRO A 172 -15.46 15.43 -9.34
N HIS A 173 -15.15 16.51 -8.64
CA HIS A 173 -16.17 17.27 -7.95
C HIS A 173 -17.04 17.92 -9.02
N HIS A 174 -18.28 17.42 -9.15
CA HIS A 174 -19.31 18.14 -9.89
C HIS A 174 -19.54 19.47 -9.18
N LEU A 175 -19.27 20.56 -9.91
CA LEU A 175 -19.74 21.91 -9.60
C LEU A 175 -21.27 21.94 -9.65
#